data_ce4a6316c010930547d37d7856b2d861
#
_entry.id   ce4a6316c010930547d37d7856b2d861
#
_cell.length_a   1.000
_cell.length_b   1.000
_cell.length_c   1.000
_cell.angle_alpha   90.00
_cell.angle_beta   90.00
_cell.angle_gamma   90.00
#
_symmetry.space_group_name_H-M   'P 1'
#
loop_
_entity.id
_entity.type
_entity.pdbx_description
1 polymer ?
#
loop_
_entity_poly.entity_id
_entity_poly.type
_entity_poly.pdbx_seq_one_letter_code
_entity_poly.pdbx_strand_id
1 'polypeptide(L)'
;AMEIPGIGGDNLTPSISFDCRDDIGNILGNLDYKGKKVLNLGSITGYLSFEAERRGGDVTSIDLSVDQSQMAKQQATERDWVPRANEDWKKDLKGFMAREVLRRNAFWYAHKALNSKSRMLISHANNLPKELETHDIGIIFSVLVHIRDPFLALQRMCSHVNEKIVITELGAYPTYIFKYLPDSVYIKYRDSIATFKENNKNLLNKIPNFISKRFRNPTSMTFLPQYGRTASKWWAFNPETIIAMLKILGFGKTTVNYHYYKHVEGKKVWNFTVVGERTIP
;
A
#
# COMPACT_ATOMS: atom_id res chain seq x y z
N ALA A 1 -6.21 -13.13 -3.14
CA ALA A 1 -6.04 -14.54 -2.75
C ALA A 1 -4.80 -15.10 -3.42
N MET A 2 -4.10 -15.96 -2.75
CA MET A 2 -2.95 -16.67 -3.30
C MET A 2 -3.37 -18.10 -3.54
N GLU A 3 -3.16 -18.57 -4.76
CA GLU A 3 -3.41 -19.96 -5.10
C GLU A 3 -2.19 -20.79 -4.70
N ILE A 4 -2.40 -21.77 -3.82
CA ILE A 4 -1.33 -22.66 -3.37
C ILE A 4 -1.59 -24.03 -4.00
N PRO A 5 -0.65 -24.54 -4.82
CA PRO A 5 -0.82 -25.82 -5.49
C PRO A 5 -1.20 -26.94 -4.51
N GLY A 6 -2.26 -27.69 -4.82
CA GLY A 6 -2.76 -28.80 -4.02
C GLY A 6 -3.63 -28.45 -2.81
N ILE A 7 -3.89 -27.16 -2.55
CA ILE A 7 -4.66 -26.74 -1.37
C ILE A 7 -5.92 -25.95 -1.76
N GLY A 8 -5.97 -25.47 -3.00
CA GLY A 8 -7.07 -24.61 -3.47
C GLY A 8 -6.98 -23.19 -2.92
N GLY A 9 -7.59 -22.23 -3.62
CA GLY A 9 -7.60 -20.81 -3.25
C GLY A 9 -8.97 -20.27 -2.80
N ASP A 10 -10.01 -21.07 -2.87
CA ASP A 10 -11.39 -20.59 -2.81
C ASP A 10 -11.96 -20.45 -1.38
N ASN A 11 -11.35 -21.09 -0.39
CA ASN A 11 -11.73 -20.96 1.01
C ASN A 11 -10.91 -19.89 1.72
N LEU A 12 -11.01 -18.66 1.20
CA LEU A 12 -10.41 -17.52 1.86
C LEU A 12 -11.12 -17.25 3.18
N THR A 13 -10.33 -17.25 4.24
CA THR A 13 -10.84 -16.85 5.54
C THR A 13 -11.44 -15.44 5.45
N PRO A 14 -12.51 -15.13 6.19
CA PRO A 14 -13.17 -13.81 6.19
C PRO A 14 -12.26 -12.61 6.47
N SER A 15 -11.01 -12.88 6.92
CA SER A 15 -10.01 -11.85 7.20
C SER A 15 -9.28 -11.32 5.96
N ILE A 16 -9.41 -11.95 4.79
CA ILE A 16 -8.79 -11.51 3.54
C ILE A 16 -9.85 -10.82 2.69
N SER A 17 -9.85 -9.50 2.77
CA SER A 17 -10.87 -8.67 2.15
C SER A 17 -10.64 -8.39 0.66
N PHE A 18 -9.47 -8.78 0.08
CA PHE A 18 -9.07 -8.29 -1.24
C PHE A 18 -8.55 -9.41 -2.13
N ASP A 19 -9.00 -9.42 -3.38
CA ASP A 19 -8.41 -10.24 -4.43
C ASP A 19 -7.64 -9.34 -5.40
N CYS A 20 -6.31 -9.49 -5.38
CA CYS A 20 -5.38 -8.72 -6.19
C CYS A 20 -4.86 -9.50 -7.41
N ARG A 21 -5.33 -10.72 -7.66
CA ARG A 21 -4.79 -11.60 -8.71
C ARG A 21 -4.90 -11.00 -10.10
N ASP A 22 -6.08 -10.48 -10.43
CA ASP A 22 -6.35 -9.90 -11.75
C ASP A 22 -5.52 -8.64 -12.04
N ASP A 23 -5.02 -7.98 -10.98
CA ASP A 23 -4.37 -6.67 -11.06
C ASP A 23 -2.92 -6.65 -10.59
N ILE A 24 -2.36 -7.83 -10.34
CA ILE A 24 -1.03 -7.98 -9.73
C ILE A 24 0.09 -7.33 -10.56
N GLY A 25 -0.05 -7.28 -11.88
CA GLY A 25 0.89 -6.58 -12.75
C GLY A 25 0.99 -5.11 -12.43
N ASN A 26 -0.17 -4.44 -12.33
CA ASN A 26 -0.26 -3.03 -11.99
C ASN A 26 0.26 -2.75 -10.57
N ILE A 27 -0.11 -3.60 -9.60
CA ILE A 27 0.33 -3.48 -8.21
C ILE A 27 1.86 -3.61 -8.09
N LEU A 28 2.48 -4.46 -8.90
CA LEU A 28 3.92 -4.63 -9.00
C LEU A 28 4.58 -3.68 -10.03
N GLY A 29 3.87 -2.64 -10.48
CA GLY A 29 4.39 -1.60 -11.37
C GLY A 29 4.72 -2.06 -12.78
N ASN A 30 4.30 -3.26 -13.19
CA ASN A 30 4.63 -3.90 -14.49
C ASN A 30 6.15 -3.97 -14.75
N LEU A 31 6.94 -4.18 -13.67
CA LEU A 31 8.39 -4.26 -13.75
C LEU A 31 8.89 -5.68 -14.01
N ASP A 32 10.11 -5.76 -14.54
CA ASP A 32 10.90 -7.00 -14.58
C ASP A 32 11.62 -7.18 -13.24
N TYR A 33 11.37 -8.32 -12.61
CA TYR A 33 11.94 -8.70 -11.31
C TYR A 33 13.08 -9.71 -11.44
N LYS A 34 13.35 -10.22 -12.65
CA LYS A 34 14.33 -11.29 -12.87
C LYS A 34 15.72 -10.83 -12.44
N GLY A 35 16.32 -11.55 -11.50
CA GLY A 35 17.65 -11.28 -10.96
C GLY A 35 17.76 -10.03 -10.10
N LYS A 36 16.63 -9.41 -9.72
CA LYS A 36 16.61 -8.20 -8.90
C LYS A 36 16.49 -8.54 -7.41
N LYS A 37 17.22 -7.81 -6.58
CA LYS A 37 16.98 -7.77 -5.13
C LYS A 37 15.77 -6.92 -4.85
N VAL A 38 14.82 -7.46 -4.11
CA VAL A 38 13.51 -6.82 -3.88
C VAL A 38 13.26 -6.64 -2.39
N LEU A 39 12.92 -5.43 -1.97
CA LEU A 39 12.52 -5.10 -0.61
C LEU A 39 11.02 -4.83 -0.57
N ASN A 40 10.25 -5.67 0.14
CA ASN A 40 8.80 -5.51 0.27
C ASN A 40 8.42 -5.08 1.68
N LEU A 41 7.92 -3.86 1.84
CA LEU A 41 7.46 -3.31 3.11
C LEU A 41 5.98 -3.59 3.33
N GLY A 42 5.66 -4.27 4.45
CA GLY A 42 4.30 -4.67 4.79
C GLY A 42 3.88 -5.93 4.05
N SER A 43 4.60 -7.03 4.26
CA SER A 43 4.40 -8.28 3.51
C SER A 43 3.07 -8.97 3.80
N ILE A 44 2.48 -8.73 4.96
CA ILE A 44 1.17 -9.26 5.40
C ILE A 44 1.15 -10.81 5.31
N THR A 45 0.49 -11.35 4.30
CA THR A 45 0.40 -12.80 4.01
C THR A 45 1.47 -13.30 3.04
N GLY A 46 2.35 -12.41 2.56
CA GLY A 46 3.44 -12.73 1.65
C GLY A 46 3.08 -12.70 0.17
N TYR A 47 1.82 -12.43 -0.21
CA TYR A 47 1.38 -12.56 -1.60
C TYR A 47 2.27 -11.80 -2.59
N LEU A 48 2.56 -10.52 -2.32
CA LEU A 48 3.41 -9.71 -3.21
C LEU A 48 4.86 -10.19 -3.21
N SER A 49 5.37 -10.63 -2.06
CA SER A 49 6.72 -11.18 -1.96
C SER A 49 6.89 -12.44 -2.80
N PHE A 50 5.97 -13.38 -2.66
CA PHE A 50 6.02 -14.63 -3.41
C PHE A 50 5.75 -14.42 -4.90
N GLU A 51 4.95 -13.43 -5.26
CA GLU A 51 4.72 -13.10 -6.67
C GLU A 51 5.95 -12.42 -7.30
N ALA A 52 6.65 -11.54 -6.57
CA ALA A 52 7.91 -10.98 -7.01
C ALA A 52 9.00 -12.05 -7.14
N GLU A 53 9.07 -13.00 -6.18
CA GLU A 53 9.97 -14.16 -6.23
C GLU A 53 9.66 -15.07 -7.43
N ARG A 54 8.37 -15.37 -7.69
CA ARG A 54 7.93 -16.15 -8.85
C ARG A 54 8.35 -15.52 -10.18
N ARG A 55 8.49 -14.19 -10.22
CA ARG A 55 9.02 -13.42 -11.36
C ARG A 55 10.55 -13.33 -11.37
N GLY A 56 11.23 -14.06 -10.49
CA GLY A 56 12.68 -14.19 -10.46
C GLY A 56 13.41 -13.21 -9.55
N GLY A 57 12.71 -12.50 -8.65
CA GLY A 57 13.29 -11.61 -7.66
C GLY A 57 13.87 -12.37 -6.45
N ASP A 58 14.96 -11.85 -5.88
CA ASP A 58 15.48 -12.22 -4.55
C ASP A 58 14.86 -11.30 -3.51
N VAL A 59 13.91 -11.82 -2.72
CA VAL A 59 12.99 -10.98 -1.94
C VAL A 59 13.33 -10.97 -0.45
N THR A 60 13.42 -9.76 0.10
CA THR A 60 13.38 -9.51 1.54
C THR A 60 12.06 -8.84 1.91
N SER A 61 11.27 -9.51 2.72
CA SER A 61 10.00 -9.02 3.25
C SER A 61 10.21 -8.33 4.59
N ILE A 62 9.59 -7.17 4.79
CA ILE A 62 9.58 -6.47 6.08
C ILE A 62 8.17 -6.47 6.63
N ASP A 63 8.03 -6.81 7.91
CA ASP A 63 6.75 -6.71 8.59
C ASP A 63 6.92 -6.49 10.09
N LEU A 64 5.81 -6.14 10.77
CA LEU A 64 5.78 -5.94 12.20
C LEU A 64 5.99 -7.26 12.97
N SER A 65 6.49 -7.15 14.18
CA SER A 65 6.52 -8.29 15.10
C SER A 65 5.10 -8.81 15.38
N VAL A 66 4.97 -10.13 15.53
CA VAL A 66 3.77 -10.77 16.08
C VAL A 66 3.91 -11.05 17.59
N ASP A 67 5.05 -10.75 18.17
CA ASP A 67 5.19 -10.72 19.62
C ASP A 67 4.28 -9.66 20.22
N GLN A 68 3.40 -10.07 21.13
CA GLN A 68 2.37 -9.19 21.68
C GLN A 68 2.95 -7.96 22.40
N SER A 69 4.07 -8.10 23.07
CA SER A 69 4.70 -6.99 23.79
C SER A 69 5.31 -5.96 22.83
N GLN A 70 5.96 -6.44 21.77
CA GLN A 70 6.54 -5.57 20.75
C GLN A 70 5.46 -4.90 19.91
N MET A 71 4.40 -5.62 19.50
CA MET A 71 3.26 -5.05 18.81
C MET A 71 2.57 -3.98 19.65
N ALA A 72 2.35 -4.22 20.94
CA ALA A 72 1.75 -3.26 21.84
C ALA A 72 2.60 -1.97 21.93
N LYS A 73 3.93 -2.09 22.00
CA LYS A 73 4.84 -0.93 22.00
C LYS A 73 4.78 -0.17 20.68
N GLN A 74 4.81 -0.87 19.54
CA GLN A 74 4.73 -0.24 18.22
C GLN A 74 3.40 0.48 18.03
N GLN A 75 2.28 -0.14 18.38
CA GLN A 75 0.96 0.48 18.30
C GLN A 75 0.79 1.61 19.30
N ALA A 76 1.39 1.51 20.49
CA ALA A 76 1.40 2.61 21.44
C ALA A 76 2.16 3.84 20.88
N THR A 77 3.32 3.62 20.23
CA THR A 77 4.08 4.71 19.59
C THR A 77 3.28 5.39 18.47
N GLU A 78 2.54 4.61 17.67
CA GLU A 78 1.70 5.16 16.60
C GLU A 78 0.41 5.83 17.12
N ARG A 79 -0.03 5.50 18.36
CA ARG A 79 -1.33 5.89 18.93
C ARG A 79 -1.25 6.47 20.34
N ASP A 80 -0.08 6.94 20.78
CA ASP A 80 0.14 7.46 22.14
C ASP A 80 -0.72 8.68 22.49
N TRP A 81 -1.18 9.40 21.49
CA TRP A 81 -2.03 10.59 21.61
C TRP A 81 -3.55 10.26 21.67
N VAL A 82 -3.96 9.03 21.31
CA VAL A 82 -5.37 8.63 21.41
C VAL A 82 -5.74 8.49 22.89
N PRO A 83 -6.82 9.17 23.38
CA PRO A 83 -7.24 9.03 24.76
C PRO A 83 -7.43 7.57 25.14
N ARG A 84 -6.61 7.06 26.03
CA ARG A 84 -6.55 5.64 26.42
C ARG A 84 -7.70 5.21 27.34
N ALA A 85 -8.61 6.12 27.67
CA ALA A 85 -9.75 5.87 28.53
C ALA A 85 -10.87 5.07 27.87
N ASN A 86 -10.75 4.71 26.59
CA ASN A 86 -11.79 4.04 25.85
C ASN A 86 -11.51 2.54 25.81
N GLU A 87 -12.38 1.74 26.41
CA GLU A 87 -12.33 0.27 26.37
C GLU A 87 -12.40 -0.28 24.93
N ASP A 88 -13.05 0.42 24.00
CA ASP A 88 -13.11 0.05 22.59
C ASP A 88 -11.72 0.04 21.95
N TRP A 89 -10.82 0.96 22.35
CA TRP A 89 -9.44 0.97 21.85
C TRP A 89 -8.67 -0.30 22.24
N LYS A 90 -8.79 -0.75 23.48
CA LYS A 90 -8.14 -1.99 23.96
C LYS A 90 -8.67 -3.21 23.22
N LYS A 91 -9.97 -3.24 22.97
CA LYS A 91 -10.62 -4.32 22.21
C LYS A 91 -10.16 -4.33 20.75
N ASP A 92 -10.10 -3.16 20.11
CA ASP A 92 -9.60 -3.01 18.73
C ASP A 92 -8.13 -3.41 18.60
N LEU A 93 -7.28 -3.03 19.57
CA LEU A 93 -5.88 -3.43 19.61
C LEU A 93 -5.73 -4.96 19.71
N LYS A 94 -6.48 -5.59 20.63
CA LYS A 94 -6.47 -7.05 20.77
C LYS A 94 -6.90 -7.75 19.47
N GLY A 95 -7.94 -7.26 18.83
CA GLY A 95 -8.41 -7.78 17.54
C GLY A 95 -7.39 -7.58 16.42
N PHE A 96 -6.72 -6.43 16.39
CA PHE A 96 -5.61 -6.17 15.46
C PHE A 96 -4.47 -7.17 15.65
N MET A 97 -4.00 -7.34 16.89
CA MET A 97 -2.90 -8.27 17.21
C MET A 97 -3.24 -9.72 16.82
N ALA A 98 -4.46 -10.16 17.08
CA ALA A 98 -4.92 -11.50 16.69
C ALA A 98 -4.87 -11.68 15.15
N ARG A 99 -5.31 -10.68 14.39
CA ARG A 99 -5.24 -10.71 12.92
C ARG A 99 -3.80 -10.75 12.39
N GLU A 100 -2.88 -10.02 13.01
CA GLU A 100 -1.47 -10.03 12.58
C GLU A 100 -0.81 -11.40 12.82
N VAL A 101 -1.14 -12.08 13.92
CA VAL A 101 -0.70 -13.47 14.16
C VAL A 101 -1.23 -14.39 13.04
N LEU A 102 -2.50 -14.30 12.69
CA LEU A 102 -3.08 -15.12 11.60
C LEU A 102 -2.43 -14.83 10.25
N ARG A 103 -2.17 -13.56 9.94
CA ARG A 103 -1.48 -13.15 8.71
C ARG A 103 -0.06 -13.70 8.64
N ARG A 104 0.66 -13.67 9.76
CA ARG A 104 2.02 -14.22 9.85
C ARG A 104 2.03 -15.74 9.69
N ASN A 105 1.07 -16.43 10.29
CA ASN A 105 0.92 -17.86 10.11
C ASN A 105 0.63 -18.20 8.64
N ALA A 106 -0.23 -17.42 7.98
CA ALA A 106 -0.50 -17.58 6.55
C ALA A 106 0.75 -17.33 5.69
N PHE A 107 1.59 -16.34 6.04
CA PHE A 107 2.88 -16.13 5.37
C PHE A 107 3.76 -17.38 5.45
N TRP A 108 4.02 -17.90 6.65
CA TRP A 108 4.92 -19.04 6.84
C TRP A 108 4.36 -20.34 6.25
N TYR A 109 3.05 -20.50 6.30
CA TYR A 109 2.37 -21.61 5.64
C TYR A 109 2.58 -21.58 4.13
N ALA A 110 2.32 -20.45 3.50
CA ALA A 110 2.52 -20.26 2.07
C ALA A 110 4.01 -20.36 1.69
N HIS A 111 4.91 -19.76 2.48
CA HIS A 111 6.36 -19.85 2.30
C HIS A 111 6.81 -21.32 2.21
N LYS A 112 6.37 -22.15 3.15
CA LYS A 112 6.67 -23.58 3.17
C LYS A 112 6.05 -24.30 1.96
N ALA A 113 4.77 -24.07 1.67
CA ALA A 113 4.04 -24.73 0.59
C ALA A 113 4.59 -24.40 -0.80
N LEU A 114 5.07 -23.17 -1.00
CA LEU A 114 5.69 -22.70 -2.24
C LEU A 114 7.19 -22.99 -2.35
N ASN A 115 7.80 -23.57 -1.30
CA ASN A 115 9.25 -23.74 -1.18
C ASN A 115 9.99 -22.40 -1.42
N SER A 116 9.43 -21.29 -0.88
CA SER A 116 9.94 -19.94 -1.08
C SER A 116 11.29 -19.75 -0.38
N LYS A 117 12.13 -18.91 -0.96
CA LYS A 117 13.41 -18.45 -0.40
C LYS A 117 13.34 -17.02 0.14
N SER A 118 12.17 -16.39 0.05
CA SER A 118 11.96 -15.03 0.56
C SER A 118 12.33 -14.92 2.04
N ARG A 119 13.15 -13.94 2.37
CA ARG A 119 13.57 -13.68 3.75
C ARG A 119 12.55 -12.78 4.45
N MET A 120 12.43 -12.91 5.77
CA MET A 120 11.58 -12.05 6.59
C MET A 120 12.44 -11.29 7.60
N LEU A 121 12.33 -9.96 7.53
CA LEU A 121 12.88 -9.02 8.50
C LEU A 121 11.74 -8.45 9.36
N ILE A 122 11.86 -8.58 10.66
CA ILE A 122 10.90 -8.00 11.59
C ILE A 122 11.36 -6.59 11.97
N SER A 123 10.65 -5.59 11.48
CA SER A 123 10.97 -4.18 11.75
C SER A 123 9.75 -3.27 11.57
N HIS A 124 9.79 -2.10 12.20
CA HIS A 124 8.84 -1.01 11.92
C HIS A 124 9.35 -0.17 10.74
N ALA A 125 8.44 0.30 9.90
CA ALA A 125 8.78 1.07 8.68
C ALA A 125 9.63 2.33 8.96
N ASN A 126 9.40 3.00 10.10
CA ASN A 126 10.17 4.19 10.50
C ASN A 126 11.54 3.86 11.13
N ASN A 127 11.82 2.59 11.38
CA ASN A 127 13.03 2.15 12.08
C ASN A 127 13.68 0.95 11.40
N LEU A 128 13.89 1.04 10.08
CA LEU A 128 14.64 0.01 9.36
C LEU A 128 16.11 0.01 9.82
N PRO A 129 16.72 -1.18 9.99
CA PRO A 129 18.13 -1.27 10.36
C PRO A 129 19.01 -0.54 9.35
N LYS A 130 19.99 0.21 9.82
CA LYS A 130 20.94 0.93 8.95
C LYS A 130 21.82 -0.04 8.15
N GLU A 131 22.07 -1.21 8.72
CA GLU A 131 22.89 -2.29 8.16
C GLU A 131 22.12 -3.15 7.14
N LEU A 132 20.84 -2.88 6.93
CA LEU A 132 20.07 -3.56 5.90
C LEU A 132 20.72 -3.30 4.54
N GLU A 133 20.98 -4.39 3.82
CA GLU A 133 21.54 -4.29 2.46
C GLU A 133 20.67 -3.44 1.52
N THR A 134 21.26 -2.93 0.47
CA THR A 134 20.53 -2.23 -0.57
C THR A 134 19.89 -3.22 -1.55
N HIS A 135 18.75 -2.82 -2.10
CA HIS A 135 17.92 -3.60 -3.02
C HIS A 135 17.71 -2.81 -4.31
N ASP A 136 17.45 -3.49 -5.40
CA ASP A 136 17.20 -2.83 -6.69
C ASP A 136 15.77 -2.24 -6.73
N ILE A 137 14.79 -2.99 -6.22
CA ILE A 137 13.39 -2.61 -6.27
C ILE A 137 12.78 -2.60 -4.86
N GLY A 138 12.08 -1.52 -4.54
CA GLY A 138 11.24 -1.41 -3.34
C GLY A 138 9.77 -1.57 -3.67
N ILE A 139 9.00 -2.27 -2.83
CA ILE A 139 7.55 -2.42 -2.94
C ILE A 139 6.89 -1.94 -1.64
N ILE A 140 5.89 -1.07 -1.77
CA ILE A 140 5.02 -0.62 -0.67
C ILE A 140 3.58 -0.73 -1.15
N PHE A 141 2.77 -1.55 -0.47
CA PHE A 141 1.36 -1.72 -0.81
C PHE A 141 0.46 -1.42 0.38
N SER A 142 -0.26 -0.31 0.31
CA SER A 142 -1.23 0.14 1.32
C SER A 142 -0.66 0.17 2.76
N VAL A 143 0.58 0.67 2.90
CA VAL A 143 1.28 0.77 4.19
C VAL A 143 1.33 2.20 4.69
N LEU A 144 1.62 3.17 3.82
CA LEU A 144 1.85 4.57 4.22
C LEU A 144 0.61 5.20 4.86
N VAL A 145 -0.59 4.79 4.43
CA VAL A 145 -1.86 5.24 5.02
C VAL A 145 -1.99 4.87 6.50
N HIS A 146 -1.29 3.82 6.95
CA HIS A 146 -1.35 3.31 8.31
C HIS A 146 -0.27 3.88 9.25
N ILE A 147 0.67 4.65 8.73
CA ILE A 147 1.82 5.18 9.46
C ILE A 147 1.60 6.65 9.77
N ARG A 148 1.87 7.06 11.02
CA ARG A 148 1.71 8.45 11.48
C ARG A 148 2.65 9.39 10.74
N ASP A 149 3.91 9.00 10.55
CA ASP A 149 4.91 9.72 9.75
C ASP A 149 5.25 8.94 8.47
N PRO A 150 4.42 9.07 7.42
CA PRO A 150 4.61 8.33 6.18
C PRO A 150 5.83 8.80 5.38
N PHE A 151 6.24 10.07 5.52
CA PHE A 151 7.42 10.58 4.83
C PHE A 151 8.70 9.98 5.40
N LEU A 152 8.81 9.85 6.73
CA LEU A 152 9.94 9.18 7.37
C LEU A 152 10.02 7.70 6.96
N ALA A 153 8.89 6.99 6.93
CA ALA A 153 8.84 5.60 6.47
C ALA A 153 9.33 5.47 5.03
N LEU A 154 8.86 6.36 4.15
CA LEU A 154 9.26 6.39 2.75
C LEU A 154 10.76 6.73 2.60
N GLN A 155 11.27 7.70 3.38
CA GLN A 155 12.69 8.04 3.40
C GLN A 155 13.55 6.84 3.82
N ARG A 156 13.16 6.12 4.89
CA ARG A 156 13.86 4.92 5.34
C ARG A 156 13.85 3.83 4.27
N MET A 157 12.72 3.59 3.64
CA MET A 157 12.63 2.64 2.54
C MET A 157 13.51 3.03 1.35
N CYS A 158 13.43 4.30 0.92
CA CYS A 158 14.20 4.82 -0.20
C CYS A 158 15.72 4.76 0.01
N SER A 159 16.22 4.85 1.26
CA SER A 159 17.65 4.72 1.55
C SER A 159 18.20 3.30 1.32
N HIS A 160 17.35 2.31 1.17
CA HIS A 160 17.71 0.92 0.88
C HIS A 160 17.30 0.45 -0.51
N VAL A 161 16.91 1.39 -1.41
CA VAL A 161 16.47 1.07 -2.77
C VAL A 161 17.30 1.84 -3.80
N ASN A 162 17.95 1.14 -4.72
CA ASN A 162 18.90 1.74 -5.66
C ASN A 162 18.30 2.14 -7.01
N GLU A 163 17.31 1.40 -7.52
CA GLU A 163 16.82 1.61 -8.89
C GLU A 163 15.38 2.13 -8.92
N LYS A 164 14.43 1.34 -8.41
CA LYS A 164 13.01 1.63 -8.56
C LYS A 164 12.23 1.41 -7.26
N ILE A 165 11.21 2.22 -7.07
CA ILE A 165 10.25 2.02 -5.99
C ILE A 165 8.83 2.00 -6.54
N VAL A 166 8.04 1.03 -6.09
CA VAL A 166 6.65 0.83 -6.46
C VAL A 166 5.78 1.08 -5.25
N ILE A 167 4.92 2.07 -5.32
CA ILE A 167 4.03 2.44 -4.22
C ILE A 167 2.59 2.37 -4.70
N THR A 168 1.84 1.44 -4.13
CA THR A 168 0.40 1.31 -4.38
C THR A 168 -0.37 1.71 -3.13
N GLU A 169 -1.26 2.68 -3.30
CA GLU A 169 -2.11 3.17 -2.22
C GLU A 169 -3.57 3.28 -2.66
N LEU A 170 -4.45 3.30 -1.67
CA LEU A 170 -5.87 3.57 -1.92
C LEU A 170 -6.02 4.97 -2.50
N GLY A 171 -6.68 5.07 -3.67
CA GLY A 171 -6.94 6.34 -4.30
C GLY A 171 -7.81 7.22 -3.41
N ALA A 172 -7.26 8.35 -2.96
CA ALA A 172 -8.11 9.46 -2.53
C ALA A 172 -8.74 10.03 -3.78
N TYR A 173 -10.03 9.85 -3.94
CA TYR A 173 -10.75 10.47 -5.07
C TYR A 173 -10.59 11.99 -5.02
N PRO A 174 -10.66 12.67 -6.17
CA PRO A 174 -10.66 14.12 -6.24
C PRO A 174 -11.86 14.66 -5.44
N THR A 175 -11.61 14.83 -4.15
CA THR A 175 -12.61 15.17 -3.13
C THR A 175 -13.09 16.62 -3.24
N TYR A 176 -12.46 17.44 -4.07
CA TYR A 176 -12.72 18.87 -4.09
C TYR A 176 -14.11 19.26 -4.62
N ILE A 177 -14.66 18.51 -5.57
CA ILE A 177 -16.02 18.77 -6.10
C ILE A 177 -17.07 18.02 -5.27
N PHE A 178 -16.69 16.90 -4.64
CA PHE A 178 -17.61 15.97 -4.01
C PHE A 178 -17.78 16.14 -2.50
N LYS A 179 -16.96 16.99 -1.88
CA LYS A 179 -17.06 17.30 -0.43
C LYS A 179 -18.45 17.80 0.01
N TYR A 180 -19.23 18.30 -0.96
CA TYR A 180 -20.54 18.89 -0.72
C TYR A 180 -21.72 18.06 -1.27
N LEU A 181 -21.43 16.87 -1.83
CA LEU A 181 -22.49 16.00 -2.35
C LEU A 181 -22.89 14.96 -1.29
N PRO A 182 -24.19 14.63 -1.17
CA PRO A 182 -24.62 13.49 -0.34
C PRO A 182 -23.93 12.19 -0.74
N ASP A 183 -23.64 11.33 0.21
CA ASP A 183 -22.92 10.07 0.00
C ASP A 183 -23.52 9.20 -1.11
N SER A 184 -24.85 9.18 -1.25
CA SER A 184 -25.56 8.46 -2.31
C SER A 184 -25.25 8.97 -3.72
N VAL A 185 -25.03 10.29 -3.87
CA VAL A 185 -24.67 10.93 -5.12
C VAL A 185 -23.18 10.72 -5.40
N TYR A 186 -22.35 10.80 -4.37
CA TYR A 186 -20.91 10.54 -4.44
C TYR A 186 -20.60 9.13 -4.97
N ILE A 187 -21.26 8.11 -4.43
CA ILE A 187 -21.05 6.70 -4.84
C ILE A 187 -21.45 6.50 -6.31
N LYS A 188 -22.56 7.05 -6.73
CA LYS A 188 -23.06 6.93 -8.13
C LYS A 188 -22.17 7.66 -9.14
N TYR A 189 -21.65 8.82 -8.77
CA TYR A 189 -20.75 9.62 -9.62
C TYR A 189 -19.33 9.06 -9.67
N ARG A 190 -18.86 8.49 -8.60
CA ARG A 190 -17.54 7.85 -8.49
C ARG A 190 -17.29 6.84 -9.59
N ASP A 191 -18.24 5.93 -9.82
CA ASP A 191 -18.10 4.86 -10.81
C ASP A 191 -18.21 5.41 -12.24
N SER A 192 -19.03 6.46 -12.44
CA SER A 192 -19.19 7.15 -13.71
C SER A 192 -17.96 7.97 -14.14
N ILE A 193 -17.26 8.63 -13.19
CA ILE A 193 -16.06 9.43 -13.49
C ILE A 193 -14.87 8.52 -13.83
N ALA A 194 -14.71 7.40 -13.18
CA ALA A 194 -13.66 6.45 -13.52
C ALA A 194 -13.81 5.93 -14.94
N THR A 195 -15.04 5.53 -15.32
CA THR A 195 -15.37 5.09 -16.67
C THR A 195 -15.23 6.23 -17.70
N PHE A 196 -15.63 7.46 -17.33
CA PHE A 196 -15.49 8.63 -18.19
C PHE A 196 -14.01 8.97 -18.46
N LYS A 197 -13.14 8.94 -17.45
CA LYS A 197 -11.70 9.18 -17.61
C LYS A 197 -11.04 8.13 -18.50
N GLU A 198 -11.43 6.88 -18.36
CA GLU A 198 -10.88 5.79 -19.16
C GLU A 198 -11.28 5.91 -20.64
N ASN A 199 -12.54 6.24 -20.90
CA ASN A 199 -13.08 6.38 -22.25
C ASN A 199 -12.66 7.70 -22.95
N ASN A 200 -12.21 8.70 -22.21
CA ASN A 200 -11.93 10.05 -22.74
C ASN A 200 -10.47 10.51 -22.53
N LYS A 201 -9.52 9.60 -22.38
CA LYS A 201 -8.08 9.94 -22.23
C LYS A 201 -7.59 10.91 -23.32
N ASN A 202 -8.02 10.69 -24.56
CA ASN A 202 -7.64 11.54 -25.70
C ASN A 202 -8.30 12.94 -25.69
N LEU A 203 -9.46 13.07 -25.08
CA LEU A 203 -10.16 14.35 -24.93
C LEU A 203 -9.57 15.19 -23.82
N LEU A 204 -9.20 14.55 -22.70
CA LEU A 204 -8.59 15.22 -21.55
C LEU A 204 -7.20 15.79 -21.87
N ASN A 205 -6.48 15.15 -22.81
CA ASN A 205 -5.20 15.66 -23.29
C ASN A 205 -5.31 16.90 -24.18
N LYS A 206 -6.52 17.22 -24.70
CA LYS A 206 -6.81 18.41 -25.51
C LYS A 206 -7.28 19.61 -24.69
N ILE A 207 -7.48 19.46 -23.39
CA ILE A 207 -7.87 20.58 -22.51
C ILE A 207 -6.70 21.55 -22.38
N PRO A 208 -6.89 22.86 -22.64
CA PRO A 208 -5.81 23.84 -22.53
C PRO A 208 -5.12 23.78 -21.16
N ASN A 209 -3.78 23.89 -21.17
CA ASN A 209 -2.94 23.75 -19.98
C ASN A 209 -3.34 24.65 -18.81
N PHE A 210 -3.97 25.80 -19.05
CA PHE A 210 -4.40 26.71 -17.98
C PHE A 210 -5.62 26.17 -17.22
N ILE A 211 -6.53 25.46 -17.91
CA ILE A 211 -7.68 24.79 -17.30
C ILE A 211 -7.20 23.54 -16.55
N SER A 212 -6.29 22.76 -17.16
CA SER A 212 -5.71 21.58 -16.52
C SER A 212 -4.89 21.93 -15.28
N LYS A 213 -4.22 23.08 -15.21
CA LYS A 213 -3.51 23.56 -14.00
C LYS A 213 -4.47 23.89 -12.85
N ARG A 214 -5.66 24.41 -13.14
CA ARG A 214 -6.65 24.74 -12.11
C ARG A 214 -7.39 23.51 -11.57
N PHE A 215 -7.43 22.43 -12.35
CA PHE A 215 -8.02 21.13 -11.99
C PHE A 215 -6.97 20.06 -11.67
N ARG A 216 -5.68 20.36 -11.75
CA ARG A 216 -4.65 19.48 -11.20
C ARG A 216 -4.87 19.41 -9.69
N ASN A 217 -5.11 18.21 -9.18
CA ASN A 217 -5.15 18.01 -7.75
C ASN A 217 -3.86 18.58 -7.15
N PRO A 218 -3.94 19.56 -6.24
CA PRO A 218 -2.74 20.04 -5.59
C PRO A 218 -2.11 18.87 -4.86
N THR A 219 -0.79 18.91 -4.73
CA THR A 219 -0.06 18.01 -3.83
C THR A 219 -0.70 18.11 -2.47
N SER A 220 -1.42 17.09 -2.06
CA SER A 220 -2.17 17.09 -0.80
C SER A 220 -2.28 15.69 -0.23
N MET A 221 -2.17 15.62 1.07
CA MET A 221 -2.58 14.45 1.83
C MET A 221 -3.63 14.89 2.85
N THR A 222 -4.69 14.10 2.96
CA THR A 222 -5.78 14.42 3.87
C THR A 222 -5.58 13.65 5.15
N PHE A 223 -5.53 14.36 6.27
CA PHE A 223 -5.58 13.76 7.59
C PHE A 223 -6.97 13.15 7.81
N LEU A 224 -7.01 11.88 8.17
CA LEU A 224 -8.24 11.15 8.47
C LEU A 224 -8.43 11.17 9.99
N PRO A 225 -9.39 11.95 10.50
CA PRO A 225 -9.65 11.97 11.93
C PRO A 225 -10.11 10.59 12.38
N GLN A 226 -9.41 10.06 13.36
CA GLN A 226 -9.63 8.73 13.91
C GLN A 226 -10.79 8.72 14.91
N TYR A 227 -12.01 9.07 14.44
CA TYR A 227 -13.22 8.98 15.24
C TYR A 227 -13.89 7.64 15.04
N GLY A 228 -13.80 6.73 16.04
CA GLY A 228 -14.55 5.48 16.07
C GLY A 228 -13.75 4.21 15.85
N ARG A 229 -14.47 3.11 15.59
CA ARG A 229 -14.00 1.71 15.69
C ARG A 229 -12.93 1.27 14.69
N THR A 230 -12.60 2.04 13.68
CA THR A 230 -11.72 1.62 12.58
C THR A 230 -10.50 2.51 12.40
N ALA A 231 -9.94 2.99 13.49
CA ALA A 231 -8.78 3.86 13.53
C ALA A 231 -7.49 3.17 12.98
N SER A 232 -7.52 2.71 11.73
CA SER A 232 -6.38 2.05 11.10
C SER A 232 -5.67 2.89 10.06
N LYS A 233 -6.22 4.06 9.67
CA LYS A 233 -5.64 4.91 8.63
C LYS A 233 -5.50 6.33 9.14
N TRP A 234 -4.31 6.89 8.98
CA TRP A 234 -3.99 8.28 9.32
C TRP A 234 -4.25 9.23 8.16
N TRP A 235 -3.97 8.76 6.96
CA TRP A 235 -3.85 9.58 5.77
C TRP A 235 -4.62 9.01 4.60
N ALA A 236 -5.06 9.89 3.72
CA ALA A 236 -5.41 9.58 2.35
C ALA A 236 -4.49 10.37 1.43
N PHE A 237 -3.90 9.70 0.45
CA PHE A 237 -2.96 10.27 -0.50
C PHE A 237 -3.58 10.46 -1.86
N ASN A 238 -3.10 11.45 -2.60
CA ASN A 238 -3.19 11.48 -4.04
C ASN A 238 -1.81 11.12 -4.65
N PRO A 239 -1.77 10.68 -5.93
CA PRO A 239 -0.50 10.29 -6.55
C PRO A 239 0.51 11.44 -6.61
N GLU A 240 0.06 12.68 -6.76
CA GLU A 240 0.91 13.87 -6.84
C GLU A 240 1.71 14.08 -5.54
N THR A 241 1.13 13.72 -4.39
CA THR A 241 1.83 13.77 -3.11
C THR A 241 2.94 12.74 -3.04
N ILE A 242 2.66 11.50 -3.44
CA ILE A 242 3.67 10.43 -3.50
C ILE A 242 4.78 10.81 -4.48
N ILE A 243 4.44 11.33 -5.66
CA ILE A 243 5.41 11.81 -6.65
C ILE A 243 6.30 12.91 -6.08
N ALA A 244 5.72 13.89 -5.38
CA ALA A 244 6.50 14.98 -4.77
C ALA A 244 7.46 14.45 -3.69
N MET A 245 6.99 13.54 -2.83
CA MET A 245 7.84 12.89 -1.83
C MET A 245 8.99 12.11 -2.50
N LEU A 246 8.70 11.32 -3.53
CA LEU A 246 9.71 10.54 -4.25
C LEU A 246 10.75 11.42 -4.93
N LYS A 247 10.35 12.55 -5.52
CA LYS A 247 11.30 13.50 -6.12
C LYS A 247 12.28 14.07 -5.10
N ILE A 248 11.82 14.41 -3.88
CA ILE A 248 12.68 14.86 -2.78
C ILE A 248 13.67 13.76 -2.38
N LEU A 249 13.27 12.49 -2.48
CA LEU A 249 14.04 11.32 -2.08
C LEU A 249 14.92 10.75 -3.22
N GLY A 250 15.08 11.47 -4.33
CA GLY A 250 15.97 11.10 -5.43
C GLY A 250 15.35 10.26 -6.56
N PHE A 251 14.03 10.01 -6.52
CA PHE A 251 13.32 9.29 -7.57
C PHE A 251 12.60 10.28 -8.51
N GLY A 252 13.37 10.90 -9.40
CA GLY A 252 12.90 12.03 -10.21
C GLY A 252 12.00 11.65 -11.39
N LYS A 253 12.15 10.44 -11.95
CA LYS A 253 11.30 9.95 -13.04
C LYS A 253 10.19 9.08 -12.47
N THR A 254 8.93 9.47 -12.70
CA THR A 254 7.78 8.79 -12.11
C THR A 254 6.69 8.51 -13.14
N THR A 255 6.01 7.38 -13.00
CA THR A 255 4.80 7.02 -13.74
C THR A 255 3.69 6.70 -12.77
N VAL A 256 2.44 6.91 -13.20
CA VAL A 256 1.23 6.61 -12.40
C VAL A 256 0.30 5.72 -13.20
N ASN A 257 -0.19 4.68 -12.57
CA ASN A 257 -1.24 3.84 -13.09
C ASN A 257 -2.42 3.78 -12.12
N TYR A 258 -3.65 3.91 -12.65
CA TYR A 258 -4.89 3.79 -11.88
C TYR A 258 -5.53 2.46 -12.19
N HIS A 259 -5.90 1.72 -11.14
CA HIS A 259 -6.44 0.39 -11.27
C HIS A 259 -7.38 0.06 -10.09
N TYR A 260 -7.95 -1.13 -10.07
CA TYR A 260 -8.78 -1.57 -8.96
C TYR A 260 -8.60 -3.05 -8.69
N TYR A 261 -8.77 -3.46 -7.45
CA TYR A 261 -8.95 -4.85 -7.09
C TYR A 261 -10.38 -5.09 -6.56
N LYS A 262 -10.78 -6.34 -6.53
CA LYS A 262 -12.11 -6.73 -6.04
C LYS A 262 -12.07 -7.01 -4.55
N HIS A 263 -13.00 -6.42 -3.81
CA HIS A 263 -13.32 -6.86 -2.46
C HIS A 263 -14.07 -8.19 -2.53
N VAL A 264 -13.99 -9.03 -1.50
CA VAL A 264 -14.72 -10.32 -1.43
C VAL A 264 -16.23 -10.16 -1.61
N GLU A 265 -16.79 -8.99 -1.31
CA GLU A 265 -18.19 -8.62 -1.56
C GLU A 265 -18.45 -8.15 -3.01
N GLY A 266 -17.50 -8.32 -3.92
CA GLY A 266 -17.62 -7.89 -5.31
C GLY A 266 -17.44 -6.38 -5.55
N LYS A 267 -17.25 -5.58 -4.51
CA LYS A 267 -17.01 -4.14 -4.64
C LYS A 267 -15.61 -3.86 -5.22
N LYS A 268 -15.55 -2.93 -6.17
CA LYS A 268 -14.26 -2.44 -6.70
C LYS A 268 -13.62 -1.48 -5.71
N VAL A 269 -12.35 -1.73 -5.38
CA VAL A 269 -11.53 -0.84 -4.56
C VAL A 269 -10.49 -0.20 -5.46
N TRP A 270 -10.64 1.10 -5.69
CA TRP A 270 -9.76 1.85 -6.56
C TRP A 270 -8.43 2.18 -5.87
N ASN A 271 -7.38 2.02 -6.65
CA ASN A 271 -6.01 2.28 -6.23
C ASN A 271 -5.29 3.07 -7.30
N PHE A 272 -4.16 3.60 -6.92
CA PHE A 272 -3.14 4.04 -7.85
C PHE A 272 -1.79 3.42 -7.48
N THR A 273 -0.97 3.17 -8.49
CA THR A 273 0.43 2.77 -8.32
C THR A 273 1.32 3.85 -8.90
N VAL A 274 2.24 4.34 -8.09
CA VAL A 274 3.34 5.20 -8.53
C VAL A 274 4.60 4.35 -8.62
N VAL A 275 5.26 4.36 -9.78
CA VAL A 275 6.59 3.82 -9.96
C VAL A 275 7.57 4.98 -10.05
N GLY A 276 8.55 5.03 -9.15
CA GLY A 276 9.65 5.98 -9.18
C GLY A 276 10.94 5.30 -9.62
N GLU A 277 11.68 5.93 -10.53
CA GLU A 277 13.05 5.54 -10.90
C GLU A 277 14.04 6.52 -10.26
N ARG A 278 15.11 5.98 -9.65
CA ARG A 278 16.15 6.80 -9.04
C ARG A 278 16.90 7.56 -10.11
N THR A 279 17.05 8.86 -9.94
CA THR A 279 17.75 9.77 -10.84
C THR A 279 18.88 10.52 -10.16
N ILE A 280 18.92 10.48 -8.82
CA ILE A 280 19.96 11.08 -7.99
C ILE A 280 20.44 9.99 -7.02
N PRO A 281 21.76 9.81 -6.88
CA PRO A 281 22.34 8.80 -5.99
C PRO A 281 21.87 8.90 -4.54
#